data_50f55a5e5ef229478b38386808bbd7d3
#
_entry.id   50f55a5e5ef229478b38386808bbd7d3
#
_cell.length_a   1.000
_cell.length_b   1.000
_cell.length_c   1.000
_cell.angle_alpha   90.00
_cell.angle_beta   90.00
_cell.angle_gamma   90.00
#
_symmetry.space_group_name_H-M   'P 1'
#
loop_
_entity.id
_entity.type
_entity.pdbx_description
1 polymer ?
#
loop_
_entity_poly.entity_id
_entity_poly.type
_entity_poly.pdbx_seq_one_letter_code
_entity_poly.pdbx_strand_id
1 'polypeptide(L)'
;TAPVRRLPENRIGFFYKEFERSLTLKSPAIIPKALLYFALSYFAETHPVQQPADKDLTELMSKIVSYVNEHYRETFTLQQLCEQYYFSYNYISQAFKAYTGTTFSAYVQNVRLRLAKELLKNSCKSVTQIAEEVGYNDAHYFDKVFKRTCGITPKQFRQRFSTNNGTQTDMMP
;
A
#
# COMPACT_ATOMS: atom_id res chain seq x y z
N THR A 1 -6.51 -1.25 -31.97
CA THR A 1 -5.23 -0.50 -32.03
C THR A 1 -5.37 0.67 -31.07
N ALA A 2 -4.76 0.54 -29.88
CA ALA A 2 -4.70 1.63 -28.92
C ALA A 2 -3.80 2.74 -29.44
N PRO A 3 -4.14 4.04 -29.23
CA PRO A 3 -3.31 5.12 -29.69
C PRO A 3 -1.99 5.12 -28.91
N VAL A 4 -0.89 4.97 -29.63
CA VAL A 4 0.46 5.19 -29.11
C VAL A 4 0.54 6.63 -28.59
N ARG A 5 0.58 6.81 -27.27
CA ARG A 5 0.89 8.13 -26.67
C ARG A 5 2.32 8.49 -27.09
N ARG A 6 2.43 9.32 -28.11
CA ARG A 6 3.71 9.94 -28.45
C ARG A 6 4.17 10.75 -27.26
N LEU A 7 5.40 10.49 -26.80
CA LEU A 7 6.09 11.38 -25.87
C LEU A 7 6.11 12.78 -26.51
N PRO A 8 5.94 13.86 -25.72
CA PRO A 8 5.96 15.21 -26.27
C PRO A 8 7.30 15.43 -26.99
N GLU A 9 7.23 15.81 -28.26
CA GLU A 9 8.38 16.02 -29.16
C GLU A 9 9.50 16.88 -28.57
N ASN A 10 9.20 17.70 -27.58
CA ASN A 10 10.14 18.56 -26.86
C ASN A 10 11.18 17.81 -25.98
N ARG A 11 10.95 16.58 -25.54
CA ARG A 11 11.95 15.86 -24.72
C ARG A 11 13.03 15.23 -25.57
N ILE A 12 12.68 14.62 -26.67
CA ILE A 12 13.67 14.01 -27.61
C ILE A 12 14.55 15.12 -28.18
N GLY A 13 13.97 16.26 -28.58
CA GLY A 13 14.72 17.42 -29.09
C GLY A 13 15.68 18.03 -28.06
N PHE A 14 15.32 18.06 -26.79
CA PHE A 14 16.20 18.48 -25.70
C PHE A 14 17.41 17.53 -25.54
N PHE A 15 17.17 16.21 -25.50
CA PHE A 15 18.24 15.22 -25.37
C PHE A 15 19.15 15.19 -26.62
N TYR A 16 18.59 15.37 -27.80
CA TYR A 16 19.40 15.45 -29.04
C TYR A 16 20.32 16.65 -29.03
N LYS A 17 19.85 17.82 -28.63
CA LYS A 17 20.66 19.02 -28.47
C LYS A 17 21.75 18.88 -27.40
N GLU A 18 21.45 18.27 -26.27
CA GLU A 18 22.44 18.00 -25.21
C GLU A 18 23.48 16.97 -25.67
N PHE A 19 23.08 15.97 -26.47
CA PHE A 19 23.99 15.00 -27.07
C PHE A 19 24.95 15.70 -28.08
N GLU A 20 24.43 16.49 -29.01
CA GLU A 20 25.28 17.27 -29.94
C GLU A 20 26.24 18.22 -29.20
N ARG A 21 25.76 18.88 -28.15
CA ARG A 21 26.58 19.73 -27.31
C ARG A 21 27.67 18.95 -26.56
N SER A 22 27.38 17.71 -26.12
CA SER A 22 28.34 16.86 -25.45
C SER A 22 29.45 16.35 -26.36
N LEU A 23 29.14 16.12 -27.64
CA LEU A 23 30.12 15.76 -28.65
C LEU A 23 31.11 16.90 -28.95
N THR A 24 30.63 18.14 -28.90
CA THR A 24 31.47 19.33 -29.14
C THR A 24 32.37 19.70 -27.95
N LEU A 25 31.98 19.36 -26.72
CA LEU A 25 32.70 19.70 -25.49
C LEU A 25 33.85 18.75 -25.13
N LYS A 26 34.09 17.67 -25.88
CA LYS A 26 35.14 16.64 -25.64
C LYS A 26 35.29 16.18 -24.19
N SER A 27 34.18 16.19 -23.42
CA SER A 27 34.19 15.77 -22.02
C SER A 27 33.96 14.27 -21.92
N PRO A 28 34.94 13.46 -21.47
CA PRO A 28 34.83 12.01 -21.43
C PRO A 28 33.74 11.48 -20.50
N ALA A 29 33.22 12.29 -19.57
CA ALA A 29 32.16 11.88 -18.60
C ALA A 29 30.73 12.09 -19.12
N ILE A 30 30.53 12.94 -20.17
CA ILE A 30 29.21 13.31 -20.68
C ILE A 30 28.71 12.25 -21.70
N ILE A 31 29.62 11.72 -22.52
CA ILE A 31 29.32 10.75 -23.57
C ILE A 31 28.67 9.46 -22.99
N PRO A 32 29.18 8.83 -21.93
CA PRO A 32 28.53 7.66 -21.34
C PRO A 32 27.12 7.94 -20.78
N LYS A 33 26.92 9.11 -20.17
CA LYS A 33 25.59 9.49 -19.67
C LYS A 33 24.60 9.72 -20.80
N ALA A 34 25.00 10.40 -21.87
CA ALA A 34 24.13 10.64 -23.03
C ALA A 34 23.75 9.32 -23.72
N LEU A 35 24.72 8.39 -23.89
CA LEU A 35 24.46 7.06 -24.42
C LEU A 35 23.53 6.22 -23.52
N LEU A 36 23.70 6.31 -22.19
CA LEU A 36 22.82 5.64 -21.25
C LEU A 36 21.39 6.20 -21.35
N TYR A 37 21.21 7.52 -21.39
CA TYR A 37 19.89 8.13 -21.56
C TYR A 37 19.24 7.75 -22.90
N PHE A 38 20.01 7.72 -23.98
CA PHE A 38 19.53 7.29 -25.28
C PHE A 38 19.12 5.82 -25.28
N ALA A 39 19.94 4.95 -24.69
CA ALA A 39 19.62 3.52 -24.54
C ALA A 39 18.36 3.30 -23.69
N LEU A 40 18.22 4.02 -22.56
CA LEU A 40 17.04 3.95 -21.71
C LEU A 40 15.78 4.47 -22.41
N SER A 41 15.90 5.56 -23.17
CA SER A 41 14.77 6.10 -23.96
C SER A 41 14.35 5.14 -25.07
N TYR A 42 15.29 4.57 -25.79
CA TYR A 42 15.04 3.56 -26.82
C TYR A 42 14.41 2.29 -26.21
N PHE A 43 14.93 1.85 -25.07
CA PHE A 43 14.36 0.69 -24.34
C PHE A 43 12.93 0.97 -23.88
N ALA A 44 12.65 2.15 -23.34
CA ALA A 44 11.31 2.54 -22.91
C ALA A 44 10.31 2.66 -24.08
N GLU A 45 10.78 3.05 -25.28
CA GLU A 45 9.95 3.11 -26.48
C GLU A 45 9.68 1.72 -27.08
N THR A 46 10.70 0.86 -27.09
CA THR A 46 10.61 -0.50 -27.66
C THR A 46 9.97 -1.51 -26.72
N HIS A 47 10.04 -1.26 -25.40
CA HIS A 47 9.44 -2.06 -24.35
C HIS A 47 8.51 -1.18 -23.51
N PRO A 48 7.35 -0.77 -24.06
CA PRO A 48 6.39 -0.03 -23.26
C PRO A 48 6.06 -0.90 -22.05
N VAL A 49 6.27 -0.35 -20.84
CA VAL A 49 5.77 -0.96 -19.62
C VAL A 49 4.26 -1.11 -19.84
N GLN A 50 3.80 -2.31 -20.07
CA GLN A 50 2.38 -2.59 -20.21
C GLN A 50 1.73 -2.21 -18.88
N GLN A 51 1.11 -1.04 -18.83
CA GLN A 51 0.20 -0.75 -17.75
C GLN A 51 -0.94 -1.76 -17.91
N PRO A 52 -1.24 -2.56 -16.89
CA PRO A 52 -2.37 -3.47 -16.96
C PRO A 52 -3.61 -2.68 -17.38
N ALA A 53 -4.44 -3.25 -18.23
CA ALA A 53 -5.72 -2.66 -18.59
C ALA A 53 -6.49 -2.37 -17.29
N ASP A 54 -7.36 -1.36 -17.26
CA ASP A 54 -8.08 -0.95 -16.03
C ASP A 54 -8.78 -2.13 -15.35
N LYS A 55 -9.24 -3.11 -16.13
CA LYS A 55 -9.84 -4.35 -15.61
C LYS A 55 -8.81 -5.23 -14.89
N ASP A 56 -7.62 -5.39 -15.47
CA ASP A 56 -6.54 -6.22 -14.89
C ASP A 56 -6.02 -5.57 -13.61
N LEU A 57 -5.96 -4.22 -13.59
CA LEU A 57 -5.56 -3.47 -12.40
C LEU A 57 -6.57 -3.62 -11.27
N THR A 58 -7.87 -3.53 -11.57
CA THR A 58 -8.94 -3.71 -10.59
C THR A 58 -8.91 -5.13 -10.01
N GLU A 59 -8.71 -6.14 -10.84
CA GLU A 59 -8.57 -7.53 -10.40
C GLU A 59 -7.33 -7.71 -9.52
N LEU A 60 -6.19 -7.11 -9.88
CA LEU A 60 -4.98 -7.13 -9.06
C LEU A 60 -5.22 -6.46 -7.70
N MET A 61 -5.86 -5.29 -7.67
CA MET A 61 -6.18 -4.61 -6.41
C MET A 61 -7.11 -5.46 -5.53
N SER A 62 -8.09 -6.11 -6.11
CA SER A 62 -8.97 -7.05 -5.41
C SER A 62 -8.18 -8.22 -4.80
N LYS A 63 -7.24 -8.81 -5.55
CA LYS A 63 -6.36 -9.87 -5.05
C LYS A 63 -5.48 -9.40 -3.88
N ILE A 64 -4.90 -8.21 -3.97
CA ILE A 64 -4.10 -7.63 -2.88
C ILE A 64 -4.97 -7.41 -1.64
N VAL A 65 -6.19 -6.91 -1.80
CA VAL A 65 -7.15 -6.71 -0.70
C VAL A 65 -7.51 -8.05 -0.05
N SER A 66 -7.81 -9.09 -0.83
CA SER A 66 -8.09 -10.45 -0.31
C SER A 66 -6.89 -11.00 0.44
N TYR A 67 -5.69 -10.89 -0.13
CA TYR A 67 -4.45 -11.30 0.51
C TYR A 67 -4.25 -10.62 1.87
N VAL A 68 -4.45 -9.32 1.97
CA VAL A 68 -4.37 -8.59 3.25
C VAL A 68 -5.39 -9.10 4.25
N ASN A 69 -6.63 -9.38 3.83
CA ASN A 69 -7.68 -9.87 4.73
C ASN A 69 -7.42 -11.30 5.24
N GLU A 70 -6.69 -12.10 4.49
CA GLU A 70 -6.32 -13.47 4.85
C GLU A 70 -5.05 -13.52 5.70
N HIS A 71 -4.06 -12.66 5.38
CA HIS A 71 -2.71 -12.67 5.95
C HIS A 71 -2.41 -11.49 6.91
N TYR A 72 -3.42 -10.77 7.40
CA TYR A 72 -3.26 -9.57 8.23
C TYR A 72 -2.37 -9.76 9.47
N ARG A 73 -2.23 -10.98 9.97
CA ARG A 73 -1.39 -11.33 11.13
C ARG A 73 0.09 -11.27 10.82
N GLU A 74 0.44 -11.53 9.58
CA GLU A 74 1.83 -11.61 9.12
C GLU A 74 2.44 -10.21 8.92
N THR A 75 3.76 -10.16 9.03
CA THR A 75 4.51 -8.94 8.67
C THR A 75 4.84 -9.00 7.18
N PHE A 76 4.15 -8.22 6.39
CA PHE A 76 4.46 -8.05 4.97
C PHE A 76 4.34 -6.58 4.56
N THR A 77 5.02 -6.24 3.49
CA THR A 77 5.04 -4.88 2.94
C THR A 77 4.50 -4.86 1.52
N LEU A 78 3.97 -3.73 1.09
CA LEU A 78 3.58 -3.55 -0.31
C LEU A 78 4.78 -3.74 -1.26
N GLN A 79 5.99 -3.39 -0.79
CA GLN A 79 7.22 -3.58 -1.55
C GLN A 79 7.46 -5.06 -1.91
N GLN A 80 7.30 -5.97 -0.96
CA GLN A 80 7.45 -7.41 -1.18
C GLN A 80 6.43 -7.95 -2.20
N LEU A 81 5.17 -7.45 -2.13
CA LEU A 81 4.16 -7.82 -3.11
C LEU A 81 4.50 -7.28 -4.50
N CYS A 82 5.01 -6.04 -4.60
CA CYS A 82 5.43 -5.47 -5.88
C CYS A 82 6.59 -6.25 -6.51
N GLU A 83 7.58 -6.67 -5.72
CA GLU A 83 8.71 -7.47 -6.18
C GLU A 83 8.26 -8.84 -6.72
N GLN A 84 7.31 -9.49 -6.05
CA GLN A 84 6.76 -10.78 -6.48
C GLN A 84 6.06 -10.70 -7.85
N TYR A 85 5.44 -9.55 -8.16
CA TYR A 85 4.68 -9.37 -9.40
C TYR A 85 5.36 -8.45 -10.41
N TYR A 86 6.62 -8.04 -10.18
CA TYR A 86 7.41 -7.16 -11.07
C TYR A 86 6.76 -5.80 -11.35
N PHE A 87 6.02 -5.27 -10.38
CA PHE A 87 5.41 -3.94 -10.49
C PHE A 87 6.22 -2.85 -9.78
N SER A 88 6.14 -1.62 -10.31
CA SER A 88 6.67 -0.45 -9.62
C SER A 88 5.87 -0.18 -8.33
N TYR A 89 6.59 -0.01 -7.20
CA TYR A 89 5.98 0.37 -5.92
C TYR A 89 5.10 1.62 -6.03
N ASN A 90 5.59 2.66 -6.69
CA ASN A 90 4.85 3.92 -6.83
C ASN A 90 3.53 3.72 -7.59
N TYR A 91 3.55 2.92 -8.64
CA TYR A 91 2.35 2.61 -9.43
C TYR A 91 1.31 1.86 -8.59
N ILE A 92 1.71 0.76 -7.95
CA ILE A 92 0.78 -0.05 -7.13
C ILE A 92 0.30 0.71 -5.90
N SER A 93 1.16 1.51 -5.25
CA SER A 93 0.78 2.33 -4.09
C SER A 93 -0.30 3.36 -4.43
N GLN A 94 -0.18 4.03 -5.58
CA GLN A 94 -1.18 4.97 -6.07
C GLN A 94 -2.49 4.27 -6.47
N ALA A 95 -2.39 3.16 -7.20
CA ALA A 95 -3.54 2.37 -7.60
C ALA A 95 -4.29 1.80 -6.39
N PHE A 96 -3.58 1.29 -5.39
CA PHE A 96 -4.16 0.78 -4.15
C PHE A 96 -4.90 1.88 -3.38
N LYS A 97 -4.28 3.07 -3.28
CA LYS A 97 -4.93 4.22 -2.63
C LYS A 97 -6.16 4.69 -3.39
N ALA A 98 -6.12 4.70 -4.72
CA ALA A 98 -7.28 5.04 -5.55
C ALA A 98 -8.41 4.01 -5.38
N TYR A 99 -8.08 2.72 -5.30
CA TYR A 99 -9.05 1.63 -5.18
C TYR A 99 -9.68 1.55 -3.78
N THR A 100 -8.87 1.67 -2.70
CA THR A 100 -9.32 1.48 -1.32
C THR A 100 -9.63 2.79 -0.57
N GLY A 101 -9.27 3.94 -1.12
CA GLY A 101 -9.35 5.25 -0.49
C GLY A 101 -8.26 5.51 0.56
N THR A 102 -7.39 4.54 0.87
CA THR A 102 -6.38 4.65 1.94
C THR A 102 -5.03 4.08 1.50
N THR A 103 -3.95 4.46 2.21
CA THR A 103 -2.64 3.85 1.97
C THR A 103 -2.65 2.38 2.41
N PHE A 104 -1.78 1.57 1.80
CA PHE A 104 -1.65 0.14 2.13
C PHE A 104 -1.44 -0.12 3.63
N SER A 105 -0.51 0.61 4.26
CA SER A 105 -0.24 0.47 5.71
C SER A 105 -1.46 0.84 6.57
N ALA A 106 -2.19 1.90 6.20
CA ALA A 106 -3.41 2.29 6.88
C ALA A 106 -4.52 1.25 6.70
N TYR A 107 -4.62 0.65 5.52
CA TYR A 107 -5.57 -0.43 5.25
C TYR A 107 -5.31 -1.66 6.12
N VAL A 108 -4.07 -2.15 6.17
CA VAL A 108 -3.66 -3.28 7.04
C VAL A 108 -3.98 -2.95 8.51
N GLN A 109 -3.61 -1.74 8.97
CA GLN A 109 -3.93 -1.30 10.33
C GLN A 109 -5.43 -1.32 10.61
N ASN A 110 -6.25 -0.83 9.68
CA ASN A 110 -7.71 -0.80 9.83
C ASN A 110 -8.31 -2.20 9.91
N VAL A 111 -7.82 -3.16 9.10
CA VAL A 111 -8.23 -4.57 9.18
C VAL A 111 -7.92 -5.14 10.56
N ARG A 112 -6.70 -4.97 11.06
CA ARG A 112 -6.28 -5.44 12.39
C ARG A 112 -7.12 -4.84 13.51
N LEU A 113 -7.36 -3.53 13.47
CA LEU A 113 -8.15 -2.84 14.48
C LEU A 113 -9.63 -3.23 14.47
N ARG A 114 -10.20 -3.49 13.28
CA ARG A 114 -11.57 -4.01 13.16
C ARG A 114 -11.72 -5.35 13.88
N LEU A 115 -10.80 -6.28 13.62
CA LEU A 115 -10.79 -7.59 14.26
C LEU A 115 -10.51 -7.50 15.76
N ALA A 116 -9.59 -6.61 16.17
CA ALA A 116 -9.34 -6.34 17.59
C ALA A 116 -10.61 -5.86 18.32
N LYS A 117 -11.41 -4.99 17.72
CA LYS A 117 -12.69 -4.54 18.28
C LYS A 117 -13.66 -5.69 18.46
N GLU A 118 -13.76 -6.59 17.50
CA GLU A 118 -14.63 -7.78 17.61
C GLU A 118 -14.16 -8.71 18.73
N LEU A 119 -12.85 -8.97 18.83
CA LEU A 119 -12.28 -9.79 19.92
C LEU A 119 -12.46 -9.13 21.29
N LEU A 120 -12.31 -7.80 21.38
CA LEU A 120 -12.54 -7.07 22.64
C LEU A 120 -13.98 -7.15 23.13
N LYS A 121 -14.96 -7.22 22.22
CA LYS A 121 -16.39 -7.35 22.53
C LYS A 121 -16.76 -8.78 22.91
N ASN A 122 -16.24 -9.78 22.18
CA ASN A 122 -16.78 -11.12 22.13
C ASN A 122 -15.88 -12.18 22.78
N SER A 123 -14.75 -11.78 23.40
CA SER A 123 -13.84 -12.73 24.05
C SER A 123 -13.35 -12.25 25.40
N CYS A 124 -12.98 -13.21 26.26
CA CYS A 124 -12.33 -12.96 27.55
C CYS A 124 -10.79 -12.85 27.45
N LYS A 125 -10.22 -12.86 26.22
CA LYS A 125 -8.77 -12.77 26.01
C LYS A 125 -8.21 -11.48 26.59
N SER A 126 -6.98 -11.51 27.12
CA SER A 126 -6.30 -10.28 27.56
C SER A 126 -6.03 -9.35 26.38
N VAL A 127 -5.81 -8.06 26.66
CA VAL A 127 -5.47 -7.08 25.62
C VAL A 127 -4.17 -7.48 24.90
N THR A 128 -3.19 -8.04 25.63
CA THR A 128 -1.95 -8.54 25.07
C THR A 128 -2.18 -9.69 24.09
N GLN A 129 -2.98 -10.69 24.49
CA GLN A 129 -3.34 -11.80 23.61
C GLN A 129 -4.09 -11.35 22.35
N ILE A 130 -4.96 -10.34 22.47
CA ILE A 130 -5.65 -9.77 21.31
C ILE A 130 -4.66 -9.04 20.40
N ALA A 131 -3.72 -8.28 20.96
CA ALA A 131 -2.70 -7.59 20.18
C ALA A 131 -1.89 -8.59 19.33
N GLU A 132 -1.42 -9.67 19.95
CA GLU A 132 -0.69 -10.75 19.25
C GLU A 132 -1.55 -11.42 18.17
N GLU A 133 -2.80 -11.75 18.50
CA GLU A 133 -3.71 -12.42 17.58
C GLU A 133 -4.03 -11.59 16.33
N VAL A 134 -4.06 -10.28 16.45
CA VAL A 134 -4.30 -9.40 15.31
C VAL A 134 -2.99 -8.92 14.62
N GLY A 135 -1.84 -9.47 15.01
CA GLY A 135 -0.56 -9.27 14.33
C GLY A 135 0.29 -8.11 14.85
N TYR A 136 0.12 -7.70 16.11
CA TYR A 136 1.02 -6.75 16.77
C TYR A 136 1.99 -7.49 17.69
N ASN A 137 3.29 -7.36 17.45
CA ASN A 137 4.33 -7.94 18.28
C ASN A 137 4.56 -7.18 19.60
N ASP A 138 4.05 -5.96 19.71
CA ASP A 138 4.18 -5.09 20.89
C ASP A 138 2.79 -4.58 21.29
N ALA A 139 2.34 -5.02 22.47
CA ALA A 139 1.06 -4.63 23.05
C ALA A 139 0.99 -3.14 23.40
N HIS A 140 2.10 -2.51 23.77
CA HIS A 140 2.14 -1.06 24.05
C HIS A 140 1.98 -0.24 22.77
N TYR A 141 2.60 -0.71 21.69
CA TYR A 141 2.39 -0.08 20.38
C TYR A 141 0.94 -0.25 19.92
N PHE A 142 0.36 -1.44 20.09
CA PHE A 142 -1.06 -1.69 19.82
C PHE A 142 -1.96 -0.73 20.60
N ASP A 143 -1.74 -0.55 21.91
CA ASP A 143 -2.52 0.37 22.75
C ASP A 143 -2.47 1.82 22.20
N LYS A 144 -1.28 2.30 21.81
CA LYS A 144 -1.11 3.64 21.22
C LYS A 144 -1.87 3.77 19.90
N VAL A 145 -1.75 2.77 19.02
CA VAL A 145 -2.42 2.76 17.73
C VAL A 145 -3.93 2.71 17.89
N PHE A 146 -4.43 1.82 18.76
CA PHE A 146 -5.85 1.67 19.03
C PHE A 146 -6.44 2.96 19.62
N LYS A 147 -5.80 3.55 20.64
CA LYS A 147 -6.24 4.82 21.24
C LYS A 147 -6.24 5.97 20.24
N ARG A 148 -5.19 6.07 19.40
CA ARG A 148 -5.11 7.11 18.34
C ARG A 148 -6.27 7.00 17.36
N THR A 149 -6.63 5.78 16.97
CA THR A 149 -7.65 5.54 15.94
C THR A 149 -9.08 5.52 16.51
N CYS A 150 -9.26 5.00 17.73
CA CYS A 150 -10.58 4.83 18.33
C CYS A 150 -10.93 5.88 19.39
N GLY A 151 -9.99 6.76 19.76
CA GLY A 151 -10.15 7.78 20.80
C GLY A 151 -10.06 7.27 22.24
N ILE A 152 -10.16 5.96 22.46
CA ILE A 152 -10.14 5.32 23.79
C ILE A 152 -9.22 4.11 23.78
N THR A 153 -8.74 3.68 24.95
CA THR A 153 -7.89 2.51 25.08
C THR A 153 -8.67 1.20 24.83
N PRO A 154 -8.00 0.09 24.45
CA PRO A 154 -8.65 -1.23 24.31
C PRO A 154 -9.41 -1.66 25.57
N LYS A 155 -8.83 -1.40 26.77
CA LYS A 155 -9.47 -1.70 28.05
C LYS A 155 -10.76 -0.91 28.25
N GLN A 156 -10.74 0.39 27.98
CA GLN A 156 -11.92 1.25 28.03
C GLN A 156 -12.98 0.85 27.01
N PHE A 157 -12.52 0.45 25.80
CA PHE A 157 -13.41 -0.04 24.77
C PHE A 157 -14.16 -1.29 25.24
N ARG A 158 -13.44 -2.28 25.78
CA ARG A 158 -14.07 -3.48 26.36
C ARG A 158 -15.10 -3.15 27.44
N GLN A 159 -14.74 -2.31 28.40
CA GLN A 159 -15.65 -1.93 29.50
C GLN A 159 -16.96 -1.33 28.99
N ARG A 160 -16.92 -0.47 27.98
CA ARG A 160 -18.13 0.14 27.39
C ARG A 160 -19.07 -0.92 26.78
N PHE A 161 -18.55 -1.96 26.20
CA PHE A 161 -19.36 -3.01 25.57
C PHE A 161 -19.79 -4.10 26.58
N SER A 162 -19.05 -4.34 27.66
CA SER A 162 -19.48 -5.25 28.74
C SER A 162 -20.64 -4.68 29.55
N THR A 163 -20.70 -3.38 29.78
CA THR A 163 -21.82 -2.70 30.48
C THR A 163 -23.10 -2.69 29.65
N ASN A 164 -23.03 -2.65 28.34
CA ASN A 164 -24.22 -2.68 27.47
C ASN A 164 -24.90 -4.05 27.38
N ASN A 165 -24.19 -5.13 27.64
CA ASN A 165 -24.77 -6.49 27.64
C ASN A 165 -25.42 -6.86 28.98
N GLY A 166 -25.19 -6.09 30.04
CA GLY A 166 -25.76 -6.32 31.38
C GLY A 166 -27.12 -5.68 31.65
N THR A 167 -27.58 -4.76 30.79
CA THR A 167 -28.80 -3.97 31.08
C THR A 167 -30.07 -4.51 30.40
N GLN A 168 -30.00 -5.65 29.71
CA GLN A 168 -31.15 -6.21 28.99
C GLN A 168 -31.84 -7.41 29.67
N THR A 169 -31.41 -7.78 30.89
CA THR A 169 -31.97 -8.98 31.57
C THR A 169 -32.91 -8.70 32.74
N ASP A 170 -33.13 -7.43 33.11
CA ASP A 170 -33.99 -7.08 34.26
C ASP A 170 -35.19 -6.18 33.86
N MET A 171 -35.95 -6.59 32.84
CA MET A 171 -37.30 -6.06 32.62
C MET A 171 -38.19 -7.09 31.94
N MET A 172 -38.58 -8.10 32.67
CA MET A 172 -39.87 -8.75 32.44
C MET A 172 -40.55 -9.04 33.81
N PRO A 173 -41.75 -8.53 34.04
CA PRO A 173 -42.58 -8.85 35.19
C PRO A 173 -43.17 -10.27 35.09
#